data_04da7a30845f2da5dc7309d0e347976a
#
_entry.id   04da7a30845f2da5dc7309d0e347976a
#
_cell.length_a   1.000
_cell.length_b   1.000
_cell.length_c   1.000
_cell.angle_alpha   90.00
_cell.angle_beta   90.00
_cell.angle_gamma   90.00
#
_symmetry.space_group_name_H-M   'P 1'
#
loop_
_entity.id
_entity.type
_entity.pdbx_description
1 polymer ?
#
loop_
_entity_poly.entity_id
_entity_poly.type
_entity_poly.pdbx_seq_one_letter_code
_entity_poly.pdbx_strand_id
1 'polypeptide(L)'
;WFAFNSGSEILDHAMSGMICHGNDPCGEISYFGPWKQSCELLDGVFLAVRLNTIANTGLRFDPRFDFHFYDVDFCRTARSLGLRLGTWPIALTHQSGGSFDDEWRSSHAEYLAKWGD
;
A
#
# COMPACT_ATOMS: atom_id res chain seq x y z
N TRP A 1 2.99 3.48 4.95
CA TRP A 1 4.01 2.69 4.67
C TRP A 1 5.08 3.20 3.71
N PHE A 2 5.23 2.83 2.46
CA PHE A 2 6.38 3.24 1.65
C PHE A 2 6.09 4.51 0.85
N ALA A 3 6.89 5.56 1.03
CA ALA A 3 7.04 6.59 0.02
C ALA A 3 8.22 6.17 -0.86
N PHE A 4 7.95 5.72 -2.07
CA PHE A 4 9.00 5.60 -3.08
C PHE A 4 9.22 6.99 -3.67
N ASN A 5 10.39 7.53 -3.45
CA ASN A 5 10.86 8.63 -4.28
C ASN A 5 11.43 8.00 -5.56
N SER A 6 11.20 8.59 -6.71
CA SER A 6 11.53 8.10 -8.07
C SER A 6 13.02 7.87 -8.37
N GLY A 7 13.81 7.53 -7.37
CA GLY A 7 15.23 7.25 -7.44
C GLY A 7 15.64 6.22 -6.39
N SER A 8 15.23 4.98 -6.55
CA SER A 8 15.87 3.73 -6.07
C SER A 8 16.43 3.63 -4.64
N GLU A 9 16.22 4.55 -3.72
CA GLU A 9 16.60 4.40 -2.33
C GLU A 9 15.37 4.54 -1.44
N ILE A 10 15.04 3.47 -0.71
CA ILE A 10 14.09 3.53 0.41
C ILE A 10 14.76 4.37 1.49
N LEU A 11 14.31 5.59 1.65
CA LEU A 11 14.79 6.44 2.73
C LEU A 11 14.00 6.08 3.99
N ASP A 12 14.67 5.65 5.05
CA ASP A 12 14.05 5.28 6.34
C ASP A 12 13.09 6.36 6.89
N HIS A 13 13.33 7.63 6.56
CA HIS A 13 12.47 8.74 6.95
C HIS A 13 11.26 8.97 6.04
N ALA A 14 11.10 8.19 4.98
CA ALA A 14 9.97 8.27 4.05
C ALA A 14 8.82 7.32 4.38
N MET A 15 8.92 6.57 5.46
CA MET A 15 7.92 5.58 5.88
C MET A 15 7.02 6.14 6.98
N SER A 16 5.80 5.63 7.05
CA SER A 16 4.79 6.05 8.03
C SER A 16 3.99 4.85 8.52
N GLY A 17 3.79 4.77 9.83
CA GLY A 17 2.92 3.79 10.45
C GLY A 17 3.65 2.79 11.34
N MET A 18 2.88 1.90 11.90
CA MET A 18 3.31 0.83 12.78
C MET A 18 2.40 -0.38 12.55
N ILE A 19 2.94 -1.58 12.66
CA ILE A 19 2.16 -2.80 12.56
C ILE A 19 2.61 -3.83 13.58
N CYS A 20 1.68 -4.62 14.07
CA CYS A 20 1.95 -5.80 14.87
C CYS A 20 1.91 -7.04 13.95
N HIS A 21 2.96 -7.83 13.93
CA HIS A 21 3.04 -9.08 13.19
C HIS A 21 2.82 -10.29 14.08
N GLY A 22 2.23 -11.34 13.55
CA GLY A 22 2.07 -12.63 14.20
C GLY A 22 0.63 -13.07 14.36
N ASN A 23 0.45 -14.18 15.08
CA ASN A 23 -0.86 -14.80 15.31
C ASN A 23 -1.52 -14.34 16.62
N ASP A 24 -0.79 -13.64 17.46
CA ASP A 24 -1.24 -13.13 18.75
C ASP A 24 -1.52 -11.63 18.73
N PRO A 25 -2.45 -11.13 19.55
CA PRO A 25 -2.76 -9.70 19.65
C PRO A 25 -1.57 -8.82 20.07
N CYS A 26 -0.50 -9.42 20.60
CA CYS A 26 0.72 -8.78 21.10
C CYS A 26 1.97 -9.33 20.41
N GLY A 27 1.91 -9.57 19.09
CA GLY A 27 3.05 -10.03 18.31
C GLY A 27 4.16 -8.99 18.18
N GLU A 28 5.13 -9.25 17.33
CA GLU A 28 6.25 -8.33 17.10
C GLU A 28 5.76 -7.02 16.46
N ILE A 29 6.18 -5.89 17.05
CA ILE A 29 5.81 -4.56 16.54
C ILE A 29 6.95 -4.01 15.69
N SER A 30 6.64 -3.70 14.43
CA SER A 30 7.51 -2.94 13.54
C SER A 30 7.03 -1.50 13.45
N TYR A 31 7.90 -0.56 13.79
CA TYR A 31 7.66 0.87 13.68
C TYR A 31 8.38 1.44 12.47
N PHE A 32 7.63 2.04 11.57
CA PHE A 32 8.16 2.59 10.31
C PHE A 32 8.22 4.12 10.31
N GLY A 33 7.45 4.79 11.16
CA GLY A 33 7.44 6.24 11.22
C GLY A 33 6.13 6.79 11.82
N PRO A 34 6.01 8.13 11.94
CA PRO A 34 4.84 8.75 12.55
C PRO A 34 3.57 8.52 11.74
N TRP A 35 2.42 8.50 12.44
CA TRP A 35 1.09 8.43 11.84
C TRP A 35 0.62 9.77 11.29
N LYS A 36 -0.52 9.77 10.59
CA LYS A 36 -1.18 10.94 10.02
C LYS A 36 -0.29 11.67 9.02
N GLN A 37 0.49 10.90 8.28
CA GLN A 37 1.34 11.43 7.21
C GLN A 37 0.65 11.24 5.86
N SER A 38 0.85 12.21 4.96
CA SER A 38 0.55 11.99 3.54
C SER A 38 1.51 10.98 2.97
N CYS A 39 1.00 10.03 2.20
CA CYS A 39 1.78 8.98 1.56
C CYS A 39 1.49 8.95 0.06
N GLU A 40 2.45 8.47 -0.71
CA GLU A 40 2.25 8.19 -2.13
C GLU A 40 1.68 6.81 -2.37
N LEU A 41 2.06 5.85 -1.53
CA LEU A 41 1.61 4.47 -1.56
C LEU A 41 1.20 4.03 -0.15
N LEU A 42 0.27 3.10 -0.08
CA LEU A 42 -0.17 2.43 1.14
C LEU A 42 -0.06 0.93 0.92
N ASP A 43 0.18 0.20 1.99
CA ASP A 43 0.16 -1.26 1.97
C ASP A 43 -1.28 -1.77 2.13
N GLY A 44 -1.55 -2.89 1.48
CA GLY A 44 -2.86 -3.51 1.40
C GLY A 44 -3.37 -4.18 2.67
N VAL A 45 -2.59 -4.17 3.75
CA VAL A 45 -3.02 -4.75 5.04
C VAL A 45 -4.34 -4.15 5.54
N PHE A 46 -4.54 -2.87 5.30
CA PHE A 46 -5.82 -2.19 5.56
C PHE A 46 -5.95 -0.93 4.70
N LEU A 47 -6.92 -0.92 3.82
CA LEU A 47 -7.29 0.24 3.01
C LEU A 47 -8.72 0.68 3.35
N ALA A 48 -8.90 1.96 3.60
CA ALA A 48 -10.21 2.55 3.87
C ALA A 48 -10.46 3.73 2.93
N VAL A 49 -11.64 3.77 2.34
CA VAL A 49 -12.06 4.85 1.45
C VAL A 49 -13.56 5.12 1.62
N ARG A 50 -13.96 6.36 1.47
CA ARG A 50 -15.38 6.72 1.53
C ARG A 50 -16.12 6.23 0.28
N LEU A 51 -17.28 5.62 0.45
CA LEU A 51 -18.11 5.15 -0.67
C LEU A 51 -18.44 6.26 -1.69
N ASN A 52 -18.72 7.47 -1.20
CA ASN A 52 -18.95 8.62 -2.08
C ASN A 52 -17.72 8.98 -2.94
N THR A 53 -16.52 8.79 -2.42
CA THR A 53 -15.29 8.98 -3.20
C THR A 53 -15.23 7.97 -4.35
N ILE A 54 -15.48 6.70 -4.07
CA ILE A 54 -15.55 5.65 -5.09
C ILE A 54 -16.62 5.98 -6.13
N ALA A 55 -17.83 6.34 -5.69
CA ALA A 55 -18.94 6.65 -6.58
C ALA A 55 -18.65 7.85 -7.51
N ASN A 56 -18.02 8.89 -6.99
CA ASN A 56 -17.77 10.13 -7.72
C ASN A 56 -16.53 10.05 -8.64
N THR A 57 -15.54 9.25 -8.31
CA THR A 57 -14.28 9.18 -9.06
C THR A 57 -14.18 7.96 -9.97
N GLY A 58 -15.01 6.95 -9.74
CA GLY A 58 -14.88 5.67 -10.42
C GLY A 58 -13.68 4.83 -9.97
N LEU A 59 -13.00 5.21 -8.87
CA LEU A 59 -11.87 4.45 -8.32
C LEU A 59 -12.23 2.97 -8.12
N ARG A 60 -11.41 2.07 -8.64
CA ARG A 60 -11.60 0.61 -8.54
C ARG A 60 -10.24 -0.08 -8.43
N PHE A 61 -10.23 -1.26 -7.87
CA PHE A 61 -9.12 -2.18 -8.04
C PHE A 61 -9.06 -2.66 -9.49
N ASP A 62 -7.86 -2.79 -10.02
CA ASP A 62 -7.64 -3.37 -11.35
C ASP A 62 -7.64 -4.91 -11.23
N PRO A 63 -8.53 -5.62 -11.92
CA PRO A 63 -8.66 -7.08 -11.80
C PRO A 63 -7.45 -7.87 -12.33
N ARG A 64 -6.45 -7.22 -12.92
CA ARG A 64 -5.17 -7.85 -13.27
C ARG A 64 -4.32 -8.17 -12.05
N PHE A 65 -4.53 -7.46 -10.94
CA PHE A 65 -3.76 -7.60 -9.71
C PHE A 65 -4.59 -8.29 -8.63
N ASP A 66 -4.52 -9.62 -8.59
CA ASP A 66 -5.30 -10.43 -7.66
C ASP A 66 -4.79 -10.34 -6.22
N PHE A 67 -3.49 -10.57 -6.03
CA PHE A 67 -2.88 -10.61 -4.70
C PHE A 67 -1.68 -9.68 -4.56
N HIS A 68 -0.83 -9.60 -5.58
CA HIS A 68 0.34 -8.72 -5.57
C HIS A 68 0.08 -7.43 -6.35
N PHE A 69 0.64 -6.33 -5.89
CA PHE A 69 0.54 -4.99 -6.51
C PHE A 69 -0.85 -4.37 -6.58
N TYR A 70 -1.91 -5.02 -6.09
CA TYR A 70 -3.26 -4.44 -6.09
C TYR A 70 -3.33 -3.16 -5.26
N ASP A 71 -2.60 -3.07 -4.17
CA ASP A 71 -2.53 -1.95 -3.26
C ASP A 71 -1.74 -0.77 -3.84
N VAL A 72 -0.55 -1.02 -4.39
CA VAL A 72 0.26 0.01 -5.05
C VAL A 72 -0.41 0.53 -6.31
N ASP A 73 -1.03 -0.34 -7.11
CA ASP A 73 -1.82 0.05 -8.28
C ASP A 73 -3.02 0.92 -7.90
N PHE A 74 -3.76 0.51 -6.88
CA PHE A 74 -4.91 1.26 -6.35
C PHE A 74 -4.48 2.64 -5.85
N CYS A 75 -3.36 2.73 -5.16
CA CYS A 75 -2.79 4.00 -4.69
C CYS A 75 -2.41 4.92 -5.84
N ARG A 76 -1.73 4.41 -6.87
CA ARG A 76 -1.36 5.20 -8.06
C ARG A 76 -2.60 5.66 -8.83
N THR A 77 -3.59 4.77 -8.98
CA THR A 77 -4.87 5.11 -9.61
C THR A 77 -5.59 6.20 -8.82
N ALA A 78 -5.67 6.10 -7.50
CA ALA A 78 -6.27 7.13 -6.66
C ALA A 78 -5.58 8.48 -6.82
N ARG A 79 -4.24 8.51 -6.85
CA ARG A 79 -3.46 9.75 -7.05
C ARG A 79 -3.68 10.34 -8.45
N SER A 80 -3.76 9.53 -9.49
CA SER A 80 -4.06 10.00 -10.86
C SER A 80 -5.44 10.65 -10.96
N LEU A 81 -6.37 10.27 -10.08
CA LEU A 81 -7.70 10.88 -9.93
C LEU A 81 -7.68 12.12 -8.99
N GLY A 82 -6.51 12.58 -8.55
CA GLY A 82 -6.35 13.74 -7.68
C GLY A 82 -6.69 13.47 -6.20
N LEU A 83 -6.79 12.21 -5.79
CA LEU A 83 -7.05 11.83 -4.41
C LEU A 83 -5.76 11.85 -3.59
N ARG A 84 -5.91 12.18 -2.31
CA ARG A 84 -4.81 12.17 -1.33
C ARG A 84 -4.86 10.88 -0.53
N LEU A 85 -3.69 10.30 -0.28
CA LEU A 85 -3.49 9.13 0.55
C LEU A 85 -2.78 9.51 1.84
N GLY A 86 -3.00 8.75 2.89
CA GLY A 86 -2.32 8.98 4.16
C GLY A 86 -2.56 7.87 5.16
N THR A 87 -1.74 7.84 6.18
CA THR A 87 -1.83 6.88 7.29
C THR A 87 -2.67 7.41 8.44
N TRP A 88 -3.29 6.51 9.18
CA TRP A 88 -4.06 6.80 10.38
C TRP A 88 -3.74 5.77 11.47
N PRO A 89 -3.77 6.15 12.77
CA PRO A 89 -3.46 5.24 13.86
C PRO A 89 -4.59 4.22 14.07
N ILE A 90 -4.52 3.12 13.34
CA ILE A 90 -5.43 1.98 13.45
C ILE A 90 -4.64 0.80 13.99
N ALA A 91 -5.07 0.26 15.13
CA ALA A 91 -4.44 -0.91 15.72
C ALA A 91 -4.94 -2.19 15.04
N LEU A 92 -4.03 -2.95 14.46
CA LEU A 92 -4.32 -4.25 13.86
C LEU A 92 -3.11 -5.17 13.92
N THR A 93 -3.36 -6.46 13.84
CA THR A 93 -2.33 -7.50 13.75
C THR A 93 -2.34 -8.10 12.34
N HIS A 94 -1.19 -8.15 11.71
CA HIS A 94 -0.99 -8.70 10.38
C HIS A 94 -0.31 -10.07 10.47
N GLN A 95 -1.01 -11.11 10.02
CA GLN A 95 -0.52 -12.49 10.12
C GLN A 95 0.43 -12.89 8.99
N SER A 96 0.44 -12.16 7.87
CA SER A 96 1.26 -12.47 6.71
C SER A 96 2.59 -11.72 6.72
N GLY A 97 3.66 -12.39 6.29
CA GLY A 97 4.98 -11.78 6.03
C GLY A 97 5.21 -11.36 4.57
N GLY A 98 4.20 -11.55 3.70
CA GLY A 98 4.36 -11.39 2.26
C GLY A 98 5.11 -12.55 1.60
N SER A 99 5.07 -12.61 0.29
CA SER A 99 5.83 -13.57 -0.52
C SER A 99 6.43 -12.91 -1.76
N PHE A 100 7.59 -13.40 -2.21
CA PHE A 100 8.28 -12.95 -3.43
C PHE A 100 8.49 -14.16 -4.36
N ASP A 101 7.40 -14.79 -4.74
CA ASP A 101 7.33 -15.96 -5.60
C ASP A 101 7.23 -15.61 -7.10
N ASP A 102 6.94 -16.61 -7.93
CA ASP A 102 6.78 -16.40 -9.36
C ASP A 102 5.53 -15.61 -9.71
N GLU A 103 4.49 -15.71 -8.89
CA GLU A 103 3.27 -14.91 -9.03
C GLU A 103 3.55 -13.43 -8.75
N TRP A 104 4.36 -13.13 -7.73
CA TRP A 104 4.85 -11.77 -7.49
C TRP A 104 5.61 -11.22 -8.70
N ARG A 105 6.52 -12.03 -9.31
CA ARG A 105 7.31 -11.61 -10.49
C ARG A 105 6.43 -11.32 -11.69
N SER A 106 5.40 -12.14 -11.92
CA SER A 106 4.43 -11.94 -12.99
C SER A 106 3.65 -10.65 -12.80
N SER A 107 3.10 -10.43 -11.59
CA SER A 107 2.36 -9.22 -11.24
C SER A 107 3.25 -7.96 -11.31
N HIS A 108 4.53 -8.08 -10.94
CA HIS A 108 5.49 -6.98 -11.10
C HIS A 108 5.69 -6.59 -12.58
N ALA A 109 5.82 -7.57 -13.47
CA ALA A 109 5.95 -7.30 -14.90
C ALA A 109 4.69 -6.60 -15.47
N GLU A 110 3.50 -7.01 -15.04
CA GLU A 110 2.25 -6.35 -15.43
C GLU A 110 2.15 -4.93 -14.86
N TYR A 111 2.61 -4.73 -13.63
CA TYR A 111 2.66 -3.41 -13.00
C TYR A 111 3.59 -2.46 -13.76
N LEU A 112 4.79 -2.92 -14.13
CA LEU A 112 5.71 -2.14 -14.95
C LEU A 112 5.14 -1.85 -16.35
N ALA A 113 4.45 -2.79 -16.95
CA ALA A 113 3.80 -2.59 -18.25
C ALA A 113 2.68 -1.53 -18.19
N LYS A 114 2.00 -1.40 -17.04
CA LYS A 114 0.94 -0.40 -16.83
C LYS A 114 1.50 0.99 -16.53
N TRP A 115 2.53 1.08 -15.69
CA TRP A 115 2.98 2.34 -15.11
C TRP A 115 4.35 2.81 -15.61
N GLY A 116 5.16 1.93 -16.19
CA GLY A 116 6.46 2.24 -16.79
C GLY A 116 7.63 2.32 -15.80
N ASP A 117 7.35 2.16 -14.52
CA ASP A 117 8.35 2.29 -13.44
C ASP A 117 7.99 1.46 -12.20
#